data_3c895d6e1d1ae0856f3339c880857642
#
_entry.id   3c895d6e1d1ae0856f3339c880857642
#
_cell.length_a   1.000
_cell.length_b   1.000
_cell.length_c   1.000
_cell.angle_alpha   90.00
_cell.angle_beta   90.00
_cell.angle_gamma   90.00
#
_symmetry.space_group_name_H-M   'P 1'
#
loop_
_entity.id
_entity.type
_entity.pdbx_description
1 polymer ?
#
loop_
_entity_poly.entity_id
_entity_poly.type
_entity_poly.pdbx_seq_one_letter_code
_entity_poly.pdbx_strand_id
1 'polypeptide(L)'
;FLMTGQEFEYQVRELWQGKSSTPVLEVRNLSRHGEYQNINLRVEAGEVVSIVGLLGAGRTELCLSLFGMTRPDAGEILINGQPVTLHSNQDAIRHGIGYVSEDRMSRGLVMAQSIEDNIISTVFHKVKDRFGFLSEAKVRDLVDRLIKALTIKVSDPHLPVNTLSGGNAQRVSIAKWLAIGPRLLILDSPTVGVDIANKAGIYGIISDLAAHGIAVLMICDEIEEAWYQSHR
;
A
#
# COMPACT_ATOMS: atom_id res chain seq x y z
N PHE A 1 -15.62 23.80 -6.97
CA PHE A 1 -15.11 25.06 -7.57
C PHE A 1 -14.96 26.19 -6.55
N LEU A 2 -15.90 26.34 -5.62
CA LEU A 2 -15.95 27.50 -4.70
C LEU A 2 -14.85 27.53 -3.62
N MET A 3 -14.20 26.41 -3.30
CA MET A 3 -13.19 26.35 -2.23
C MET A 3 -11.76 25.99 -2.69
N THR A 4 -11.59 25.31 -3.82
CA THR A 4 -10.27 24.85 -4.28
C THR A 4 -9.89 25.37 -5.67
N GLY A 5 -10.83 25.93 -6.45
CA GLY A 5 -10.59 26.44 -7.80
C GLY A 5 -10.17 25.39 -8.84
N GLN A 6 -10.21 24.11 -8.50
CA GLN A 6 -9.86 22.99 -9.39
C GLN A 6 -11.07 22.08 -9.58
N GLU A 7 -11.45 21.83 -10.82
CA GLU A 7 -12.35 20.74 -11.20
C GLU A 7 -11.55 19.46 -11.26
N PHE A 8 -12.00 18.43 -10.56
CA PHE A 8 -11.47 17.09 -10.71
C PHE A 8 -12.12 16.46 -11.94
N GLU A 9 -11.40 16.36 -13.04
CA GLU A 9 -11.77 15.47 -14.13
C GLU A 9 -11.31 14.05 -13.75
N TYR A 10 -12.26 13.22 -13.34
CA TYR A 10 -12.05 11.79 -13.19
C TYR A 10 -11.95 11.16 -14.59
N GLN A 11 -10.77 10.71 -14.96
CA GLN A 11 -10.61 9.87 -16.15
C GLN A 11 -10.86 8.43 -15.75
N VAL A 12 -11.82 7.76 -16.40
CA VAL A 12 -12.07 6.32 -16.21
C VAL A 12 -10.83 5.56 -16.66
N ARG A 13 -10.33 4.69 -15.80
CA ARG A 13 -9.21 3.82 -16.15
C ARG A 13 -9.60 2.85 -17.25
N GLU A 14 -8.70 2.59 -18.17
CA GLU A 14 -8.90 1.54 -19.18
C GLU A 14 -9.03 0.18 -18.50
N LEU A 15 -9.88 -0.68 -19.08
CA LEU A 15 -10.02 -2.05 -18.59
C LEU A 15 -8.67 -2.77 -18.60
N TRP A 16 -8.39 -3.50 -17.53
CA TRP A 16 -7.16 -4.30 -17.42
C TRP A 16 -7.07 -5.30 -18.58
N GLN A 17 -6.05 -5.17 -19.39
CA GLN A 17 -5.78 -6.05 -20.52
C GLN A 17 -4.61 -7.02 -20.24
N GLY A 18 -4.34 -7.28 -18.96
CA GLY A 18 -3.23 -8.13 -18.54
C GLY A 18 -3.31 -9.53 -19.07
N LYS A 19 -2.15 -10.09 -19.36
CA LYS A 19 -1.98 -11.42 -20.00
C LYS A 19 -1.28 -12.43 -19.07
N SER A 20 -1.24 -12.19 -17.76
CA SER A 20 -0.60 -13.14 -16.85
C SER A 20 -1.48 -14.38 -16.66
N SER A 21 -0.92 -15.56 -16.86
CA SER A 21 -1.61 -16.83 -16.56
C SER A 21 -1.70 -17.12 -15.05
N THR A 22 -0.87 -16.44 -14.25
CA THR A 22 -0.78 -16.67 -12.79
C THR A 22 -0.91 -15.34 -12.05
N PRO A 23 -1.95 -15.18 -11.21
CA PRO A 23 -2.14 -13.96 -10.44
C PRO A 23 -1.06 -13.82 -9.36
N VAL A 24 -0.74 -12.57 -9.00
CA VAL A 24 0.15 -12.27 -7.86
C VAL A 24 -0.51 -12.67 -6.56
N LEU A 25 -1.82 -12.40 -6.41
CA LEU A 25 -2.64 -12.82 -5.29
C LEU A 25 -3.86 -13.57 -5.80
N GLU A 26 -4.13 -14.72 -5.22
CA GLU A 26 -5.42 -15.41 -5.36
C GLU A 26 -5.91 -15.83 -3.97
N VAL A 27 -7.19 -15.58 -3.71
CA VAL A 27 -7.87 -15.91 -2.45
C VAL A 27 -9.03 -16.81 -2.80
N ARG A 28 -9.15 -17.94 -2.10
CA ARG A 28 -10.20 -18.96 -2.34
C ARG A 28 -10.95 -19.24 -1.06
N ASN A 29 -12.26 -18.96 -1.07
CA ASN A 29 -13.21 -19.23 0.02
C ASN A 29 -12.70 -18.78 1.40
N LEU A 30 -11.93 -17.68 1.45
CA LEU A 30 -11.33 -17.18 2.68
C LEU A 30 -12.41 -16.68 3.62
N SER A 31 -12.36 -17.14 4.87
CA SER A 31 -13.37 -16.80 5.88
C SER A 31 -12.70 -16.56 7.23
N ARG A 32 -13.24 -15.61 7.98
CA ARG A 32 -12.93 -15.38 9.38
C ARG A 32 -14.20 -15.04 10.15
N HIS A 33 -14.44 -15.77 11.23
CA HIS A 33 -15.68 -15.67 12.00
C HIS A 33 -15.95 -14.25 12.48
N GLY A 34 -17.16 -13.77 12.22
CA GLY A 34 -17.60 -12.43 12.63
C GLY A 34 -17.03 -11.27 11.80
N GLU A 35 -16.16 -11.51 10.82
CA GLU A 35 -15.50 -10.45 10.05
C GLU A 35 -15.81 -10.54 8.55
N TYR A 36 -15.51 -11.67 7.90
CA TYR A 36 -15.79 -11.88 6.47
C TYR A 36 -16.00 -13.37 6.18
N GLN A 37 -16.70 -13.68 5.07
CA GLN A 37 -17.05 -15.05 4.71
C GLN A 37 -16.95 -15.30 3.19
N ASN A 38 -16.39 -16.46 2.83
CA ASN A 38 -16.32 -16.97 1.44
C ASN A 38 -15.73 -15.97 0.42
N ILE A 39 -14.70 -15.25 0.82
CA ILE A 39 -14.05 -14.28 -0.07
C ILE A 39 -13.28 -15.02 -1.15
N ASN A 40 -13.54 -14.64 -2.40
CA ASN A 40 -12.84 -15.10 -3.58
C ASN A 40 -12.41 -13.87 -4.37
N LEU A 41 -11.10 -13.68 -4.55
CA LEU A 41 -10.57 -12.58 -5.33
C LEU A 41 -9.23 -12.96 -5.98
N ARG A 42 -8.87 -12.25 -7.04
CA ARG A 42 -7.59 -12.40 -7.73
C ARG A 42 -7.07 -11.01 -8.04
N VAL A 43 -5.75 -10.83 -7.95
CA VAL A 43 -5.08 -9.60 -8.36
C VAL A 43 -3.88 -9.97 -9.22
N GLU A 44 -3.82 -9.45 -10.43
CA GLU A 44 -2.73 -9.71 -11.36
C GLU A 44 -1.62 -8.67 -11.26
N ALA A 45 -0.45 -8.96 -11.80
CA ALA A 45 0.67 -8.00 -11.83
C ALA A 45 0.27 -6.75 -12.63
N GLY A 46 0.41 -5.58 -12.01
CA GLY A 46 0.01 -4.30 -12.60
C GLY A 46 -1.50 -4.01 -12.57
N GLU A 47 -2.31 -4.91 -12.01
CA GLU A 47 -3.74 -4.67 -11.81
C GLU A 47 -3.98 -3.86 -10.53
N VAL A 48 -4.94 -2.93 -10.59
CA VAL A 48 -5.52 -2.27 -9.41
C VAL A 48 -6.93 -2.80 -9.21
N VAL A 49 -7.13 -3.53 -8.12
CA VAL A 49 -8.44 -4.06 -7.70
C VAL A 49 -8.90 -3.29 -6.48
N SER A 50 -10.13 -2.79 -6.51
CA SER A 50 -10.72 -2.08 -5.37
C SER A 50 -11.79 -2.90 -4.68
N ILE A 51 -11.78 -2.83 -3.35
CA ILE A 51 -12.84 -3.37 -2.48
C ILE A 51 -13.62 -2.19 -1.92
N VAL A 52 -14.91 -2.18 -2.17
CA VAL A 52 -15.85 -1.23 -1.58
C VAL A 52 -16.88 -1.95 -0.72
N GLY A 53 -17.47 -1.25 0.23
CA GLY A 53 -18.49 -1.82 1.09
C GLY A 53 -18.84 -0.88 2.24
N LEU A 54 -19.87 -1.21 2.98
CA LEU A 54 -20.29 -0.44 4.15
C LEU A 54 -19.23 -0.49 5.27
N LEU A 55 -19.24 0.51 6.12
CA LEU A 55 -18.43 0.51 7.34
C LEU A 55 -18.72 -0.75 8.17
N GLY A 56 -17.66 -1.42 8.64
CA GLY A 56 -17.79 -2.68 9.38
C GLY A 56 -18.05 -3.92 8.51
N ALA A 57 -17.93 -3.83 7.18
CA ALA A 57 -18.11 -4.97 6.27
C ALA A 57 -16.90 -5.94 6.22
N GLY A 58 -15.91 -5.78 7.10
CA GLY A 58 -14.76 -6.70 7.18
C GLY A 58 -13.65 -6.43 6.15
N ARG A 59 -13.66 -5.28 5.48
CA ARG A 59 -12.68 -4.93 4.44
C ARG A 59 -11.25 -4.84 5.00
N THR A 60 -11.05 -4.06 6.05
CA THR A 60 -9.76 -3.92 6.74
C THR A 60 -9.32 -5.25 7.34
N GLU A 61 -10.23 -6.00 7.95
CA GLU A 61 -9.96 -7.31 8.54
C GLU A 61 -9.47 -8.33 7.50
N LEU A 62 -10.06 -8.31 6.31
CA LEU A 62 -9.57 -9.09 5.17
C LEU A 62 -8.14 -8.69 4.81
N CYS A 63 -7.85 -7.40 4.65
CA CYS A 63 -6.52 -6.92 4.33
C CYS A 63 -5.49 -7.26 5.42
N LEU A 64 -5.87 -7.17 6.70
CA LEU A 64 -5.02 -7.60 7.82
C LEU A 64 -4.71 -9.10 7.77
N SER A 65 -5.67 -9.93 7.35
CA SER A 65 -5.45 -11.37 7.16
C SER A 65 -4.50 -11.64 5.98
N LEU A 66 -4.66 -10.92 4.88
CA LEU A 66 -3.76 -11.00 3.72
C LEU A 66 -2.35 -10.49 4.02
N PHE A 67 -2.22 -9.64 5.04
CA PHE A 67 -0.93 -9.16 5.51
C PHE A 67 -0.37 -9.98 6.69
N GLY A 68 -1.05 -11.07 7.11
CA GLY A 68 -0.59 -11.96 8.18
C GLY A 68 -0.68 -11.38 9.60
N MET A 69 -1.45 -10.30 9.79
CA MET A 69 -1.70 -9.71 11.12
C MET A 69 -2.81 -10.44 11.87
N THR A 70 -3.72 -11.06 11.13
CA THR A 70 -4.79 -11.90 11.67
C THR A 70 -4.83 -13.22 10.91
N ARG A 71 -5.40 -14.25 11.49
CA ARG A 71 -5.44 -15.58 10.89
C ARG A 71 -6.86 -15.92 10.41
N PRO A 72 -7.05 -16.27 9.12
CA PRO A 72 -8.33 -16.79 8.64
C PRO A 72 -8.65 -18.14 9.28
N ASP A 73 -9.94 -18.44 9.42
CA ASP A 73 -10.42 -19.73 9.96
C ASP A 73 -10.54 -20.80 8.87
N ALA A 74 -10.78 -20.38 7.61
CA ALA A 74 -10.93 -21.27 6.47
C ALA A 74 -10.53 -20.59 5.16
N GLY A 75 -10.30 -21.39 4.13
CA GLY A 75 -9.92 -20.97 2.80
C GLY A 75 -8.42 -20.97 2.59
N GLU A 76 -8.00 -20.46 1.43
CA GLU A 76 -6.60 -20.48 0.99
C GLU A 76 -6.18 -19.12 0.45
N ILE A 77 -4.91 -18.78 0.71
CA ILE A 77 -4.22 -17.64 0.12
C ILE A 77 -3.12 -18.22 -0.78
N LEU A 78 -3.08 -17.80 -2.04
CA LEU A 78 -2.02 -18.17 -2.97
C LEU A 78 -1.27 -16.91 -3.41
N ILE A 79 0.05 -16.96 -3.39
CA ILE A 79 0.93 -15.92 -3.92
C ILE A 79 1.71 -16.51 -5.10
N ASN A 80 1.57 -15.87 -6.27
CA ASN A 80 2.14 -16.38 -7.52
C ASN A 80 1.76 -17.86 -7.78
N GLY A 81 0.50 -18.23 -7.51
CA GLY A 81 -0.02 -19.59 -7.69
C GLY A 81 0.41 -20.62 -6.65
N GLN A 82 1.21 -20.24 -5.64
CA GLN A 82 1.66 -21.12 -4.57
C GLN A 82 0.85 -20.87 -3.29
N PRO A 83 0.25 -21.91 -2.68
CA PRO A 83 -0.42 -21.77 -1.40
C PRO A 83 0.55 -21.29 -0.33
N VAL A 84 0.14 -20.31 0.46
CA VAL A 84 0.96 -19.76 1.56
C VAL A 84 0.14 -19.71 2.85
N THR A 85 0.82 -19.92 3.96
CA THR A 85 0.26 -19.68 5.30
C THR A 85 1.02 -18.53 5.93
N LEU A 86 0.32 -17.44 6.20
CA LEU A 86 0.91 -16.24 6.80
C LEU A 86 0.68 -16.29 8.32
N HIS A 87 1.72 -16.49 9.08
CA HIS A 87 1.69 -16.50 10.56
C HIS A 87 2.05 -15.14 11.15
N SER A 88 2.61 -14.25 10.35
CA SER A 88 3.04 -12.92 10.76
C SER A 88 3.14 -11.98 9.55
N ASN A 89 3.17 -10.67 9.83
CA ASN A 89 3.48 -9.67 8.80
C ASN A 89 4.87 -9.85 8.17
N GLN A 90 5.82 -10.44 8.90
CA GLN A 90 7.14 -10.76 8.33
C GLN A 90 7.06 -11.83 7.24
N ASP A 91 6.12 -12.78 7.35
CA ASP A 91 5.86 -13.75 6.29
C ASP A 91 5.31 -13.04 5.05
N ALA A 92 4.34 -12.14 5.21
CA ALA A 92 3.80 -11.35 4.12
C ALA A 92 4.91 -10.52 3.43
N ILE A 93 5.77 -9.84 4.21
CA ILE A 93 6.91 -9.07 3.69
C ILE A 93 7.87 -9.96 2.90
N ARG A 94 8.17 -11.18 3.36
CA ARG A 94 9.01 -12.14 2.63
C ARG A 94 8.41 -12.58 1.29
N HIS A 95 7.08 -12.63 1.22
CA HIS A 95 6.37 -12.87 -0.03
C HIS A 95 6.20 -11.62 -0.91
N GLY A 96 6.76 -10.49 -0.50
CA GLY A 96 6.69 -9.23 -1.25
C GLY A 96 5.35 -8.51 -1.13
N ILE A 97 4.65 -8.65 0.01
CA ILE A 97 3.41 -7.95 0.31
C ILE A 97 3.72 -6.75 1.19
N GLY A 98 3.33 -5.56 0.75
CA GLY A 98 3.32 -4.33 1.55
C GLY A 98 1.90 -3.95 1.97
N TYR A 99 1.74 -3.28 3.12
CA TYR A 99 0.45 -2.86 3.64
C TYR A 99 0.48 -1.42 4.16
N VAL A 100 -0.23 -0.54 3.49
CA VAL A 100 -0.43 0.86 3.92
C VAL A 100 -1.74 0.93 4.70
N SER A 101 -1.64 1.23 5.98
CA SER A 101 -2.80 1.33 6.89
C SER A 101 -3.56 2.63 6.68
N GLU A 102 -4.89 2.58 6.84
CA GLU A 102 -5.76 3.76 6.92
C GLU A 102 -5.27 4.71 8.04
N ASP A 103 -5.06 4.16 9.24
CA ASP A 103 -4.53 4.92 10.37
C ASP A 103 -3.00 5.03 10.30
N ARG A 104 -2.53 5.94 9.45
CA ARG A 104 -1.11 6.20 9.31
C ARG A 104 -0.47 6.83 10.55
N MET A 105 -1.26 7.57 11.34
CA MET A 105 -0.76 8.37 12.47
C MET A 105 -0.38 7.51 13.68
N SER A 106 -1.15 6.44 13.94
CA SER A 106 -0.91 5.58 15.11
C SER A 106 -0.38 4.19 14.74
N ARG A 107 -0.63 3.71 13.50
CA ARG A 107 -0.26 2.36 13.05
C ARG A 107 0.71 2.35 11.87
N GLY A 108 0.63 3.35 11.01
CA GLY A 108 1.41 3.40 9.78
C GLY A 108 2.82 3.94 9.96
N LEU A 109 2.99 4.98 10.77
CA LEU A 109 4.22 5.73 10.93
C LEU A 109 4.55 5.97 12.40
N VAL A 110 5.83 6.13 12.70
CA VAL A 110 6.30 6.60 14.00
C VAL A 110 6.50 8.11 13.89
N MET A 111 5.48 8.88 14.25
CA MET A 111 5.38 10.31 13.98
C MET A 111 6.51 11.16 14.56
N ALA A 112 7.10 10.75 15.69
CA ALA A 112 8.21 11.44 16.35
C ALA A 112 9.59 11.08 15.77
N GLN A 113 9.67 10.03 14.95
CA GLN A 113 10.90 9.61 14.28
C GLN A 113 11.07 10.34 12.94
N SER A 114 12.31 10.35 12.44
CA SER A 114 12.63 10.97 11.17
C SER A 114 11.87 10.33 9.99
N ILE A 115 11.74 11.09 8.91
CA ILE A 115 11.19 10.58 7.65
C ILE A 115 12.07 9.44 7.13
N GLU A 116 13.38 9.58 7.21
CA GLU A 116 14.36 8.56 6.85
C GLU A 116 14.15 7.27 7.63
N ASP A 117 14.08 7.33 8.98
CA ASP A 117 13.88 6.17 9.84
C ASP A 117 12.56 5.44 9.53
N ASN A 118 11.49 6.20 9.26
CA ASN A 118 10.23 5.63 8.87
C ASN A 118 10.34 4.87 7.53
N ILE A 119 11.00 5.43 6.52
CA ILE A 119 11.17 4.80 5.21
C ILE A 119 11.96 3.50 5.32
N ILE A 120 13.07 3.49 6.08
CA ILE A 120 13.94 2.30 6.17
C ILE A 120 13.46 1.26 7.17
N SER A 121 12.44 1.55 8.00
CA SER A 121 12.00 0.70 9.11
C SER A 121 11.67 -0.74 8.72
N THR A 122 11.22 -0.96 7.48
CA THR A 122 10.89 -2.30 6.95
C THR A 122 12.08 -3.02 6.33
N VAL A 123 13.21 -2.32 6.11
CA VAL A 123 14.34 -2.80 5.29
C VAL A 123 15.71 -2.60 5.94
N PHE A 124 15.79 -2.50 7.25
CA PHE A 124 17.08 -2.36 7.95
C PHE A 124 18.13 -3.37 7.48
N HIS A 125 17.71 -4.61 7.18
CA HIS A 125 18.62 -5.65 6.70
C HIS A 125 19.23 -5.35 5.32
N LYS A 126 18.56 -4.57 4.46
CA LYS A 126 19.05 -4.20 3.11
C LYS A 126 20.05 -3.04 3.13
N VAL A 127 19.96 -2.18 4.14
CA VAL A 127 20.78 -0.96 4.26
C VAL A 127 21.96 -1.13 5.22
N LYS A 128 22.23 -2.36 5.66
CA LYS A 128 23.43 -2.69 6.47
C LYS A 128 24.69 -2.79 5.61
N ASP A 129 25.81 -2.47 6.24
CA ASP A 129 27.15 -2.76 5.72
C ASP A 129 27.54 -4.23 5.99
N ARG A 130 28.77 -4.60 5.62
CA ARG A 130 29.32 -5.95 5.84
C ARG A 130 29.54 -6.30 7.33
N PHE A 131 29.54 -5.33 8.21
CA PHE A 131 29.72 -5.51 9.66
C PHE A 131 28.38 -5.50 10.41
N GLY A 132 27.25 -5.28 9.69
CA GLY A 132 25.91 -5.26 10.28
C GLY A 132 25.46 -3.89 10.79
N PHE A 133 26.26 -2.84 10.61
CA PHE A 133 25.87 -1.45 10.93
C PHE A 133 25.09 -0.81 9.77
N LEU A 134 24.27 0.18 10.07
CA LEU A 134 23.60 0.95 9.04
C LEU A 134 24.62 1.70 8.18
N SER A 135 24.53 1.52 6.88
CA SER A 135 25.35 2.23 5.91
C SER A 135 24.66 3.53 5.50
N GLU A 136 25.18 4.67 5.96
CA GLU A 136 24.64 5.98 5.60
C GLU A 136 24.49 6.19 4.09
N ALA A 137 25.44 5.70 3.30
CA ALA A 137 25.38 5.80 1.84
C ALA A 137 24.20 5.02 1.24
N LYS A 138 23.94 3.78 1.72
CA LYS A 138 22.80 2.97 1.26
C LYS A 138 21.46 3.55 1.72
N VAL A 139 21.41 4.07 2.95
CA VAL A 139 20.24 4.72 3.50
C VAL A 139 19.89 5.94 2.66
N ARG A 140 20.86 6.83 2.46
CA ARG A 140 20.68 8.05 1.65
C ARG A 140 20.22 7.72 0.23
N ASP A 141 20.89 6.81 -0.47
CA ASP A 141 20.50 6.41 -1.83
C ASP A 141 19.06 5.91 -1.91
N LEU A 142 18.66 5.05 -0.97
CA LEU A 142 17.30 4.53 -0.92
C LEU A 142 16.27 5.63 -0.65
N VAL A 143 16.53 6.48 0.35
CA VAL A 143 15.62 7.53 0.80
C VAL A 143 15.46 8.60 -0.27
N ASP A 144 16.56 9.10 -0.85
CA ASP A 144 16.53 10.11 -1.90
C ASP A 144 15.78 9.62 -3.14
N ARG A 145 16.00 8.36 -3.52
CA ARG A 145 15.28 7.73 -4.64
C ARG A 145 13.77 7.65 -4.38
N LEU A 146 13.35 7.25 -3.18
CA LEU A 146 11.92 7.15 -2.84
C LEU A 146 11.26 8.52 -2.67
N ILE A 147 11.95 9.49 -2.06
CA ILE A 147 11.48 10.88 -1.96
C ILE A 147 11.23 11.45 -3.36
N LYS A 148 12.18 11.25 -4.29
CA LYS A 148 12.04 11.70 -5.66
C LYS A 148 10.91 10.97 -6.40
N ALA A 149 10.88 9.64 -6.32
CA ALA A 149 9.88 8.82 -7.03
C ALA A 149 8.45 9.15 -6.61
N LEU A 150 8.23 9.42 -5.32
CA LEU A 150 6.90 9.74 -4.78
C LEU A 150 6.64 11.25 -4.67
N THR A 151 7.55 12.08 -5.14
CA THR A 151 7.43 13.55 -5.10
C THR A 151 7.10 14.04 -3.67
N ILE A 152 7.81 13.49 -2.66
CA ILE A 152 7.61 13.89 -1.26
C ILE A 152 8.24 15.27 -1.06
N LYS A 153 7.42 16.24 -0.68
CA LYS A 153 7.89 17.59 -0.40
C LYS A 153 8.47 17.67 1.01
N VAL A 154 9.78 17.58 1.11
CA VAL A 154 10.54 17.62 2.36
C VAL A 154 11.81 18.44 2.15
N SER A 155 12.17 19.25 3.14
CA SER A 155 13.43 20.03 3.13
C SER A 155 14.62 19.22 3.63
N ASP A 156 14.38 18.33 4.61
CA ASP A 156 15.38 17.50 5.24
C ASP A 156 14.74 16.18 5.70
N PRO A 157 15.20 15.00 5.21
CA PRO A 157 14.65 13.70 5.60
C PRO A 157 14.94 13.32 7.06
N HIS A 158 15.81 14.02 7.76
CA HIS A 158 16.07 13.82 9.19
C HIS A 158 15.02 14.48 10.09
N LEU A 159 14.13 15.32 9.54
CA LEU A 159 13.03 15.91 10.28
C LEU A 159 11.97 14.86 10.67
N PRO A 160 11.31 15.00 11.83
CA PRO A 160 10.22 14.11 12.23
C PRO A 160 9.04 14.17 11.26
N VAL A 161 8.36 13.02 11.08
CA VAL A 161 7.20 12.90 10.16
C VAL A 161 6.06 13.84 10.54
N ASN A 162 5.88 14.15 11.83
CA ASN A 162 4.83 15.07 12.31
C ASN A 162 4.98 16.52 11.78
N THR A 163 6.10 16.86 11.15
CA THR A 163 6.30 18.16 10.48
C THR A 163 5.68 18.21 9.09
N LEU A 164 5.26 17.07 8.54
CA LEU A 164 4.71 16.96 7.20
C LEU A 164 3.20 17.22 7.15
N SER A 165 2.73 17.71 5.99
CA SER A 165 1.30 17.69 5.67
C SER A 165 0.77 16.26 5.56
N GLY A 166 -0.55 16.08 5.74
CA GLY A 166 -1.19 14.77 5.65
C GLY A 166 -0.88 14.04 4.33
N GLY A 167 -0.88 14.74 3.20
CA GLY A 167 -0.55 14.17 1.90
C GLY A 167 0.93 13.73 1.78
N ASN A 168 1.88 14.48 2.35
CA ASN A 168 3.29 14.06 2.36
C ASN A 168 3.53 12.92 3.35
N ALA A 169 2.88 12.92 4.52
CA ALA A 169 2.95 11.79 5.46
C ALA A 169 2.40 10.50 4.82
N GLN A 170 1.32 10.59 4.02
CA GLN A 170 0.80 9.44 3.27
C GLN A 170 1.82 8.91 2.25
N ARG A 171 2.51 9.80 1.54
CA ARG A 171 3.58 9.41 0.61
C ARG A 171 4.75 8.73 1.34
N VAL A 172 5.11 9.18 2.54
CA VAL A 172 6.11 8.50 3.40
C VAL A 172 5.63 7.11 3.80
N SER A 173 4.34 6.94 4.15
CA SER A 173 3.77 5.62 4.45
C SER A 173 3.85 4.67 3.25
N ILE A 174 3.59 5.16 2.04
CA ILE A 174 3.77 4.40 0.79
C ILE A 174 5.27 4.10 0.57
N ALA A 175 6.17 5.09 0.73
CA ALA A 175 7.62 4.93 0.56
C ALA A 175 8.18 3.81 1.43
N LYS A 176 7.78 3.76 2.71
CA LYS A 176 8.14 2.71 3.66
C LYS A 176 7.89 1.31 3.10
N TRP A 177 6.76 1.10 2.44
CA TRP A 177 6.42 -0.20 1.87
C TRP A 177 7.03 -0.45 0.49
N LEU A 178 7.27 0.61 -0.29
CA LEU A 178 8.01 0.48 -1.55
C LEU A 178 9.48 0.12 -1.34
N ALA A 179 10.07 0.46 -0.19
CA ALA A 179 11.43 0.09 0.17
C ALA A 179 11.67 -1.42 0.15
N ILE A 180 10.66 -2.24 0.46
CA ILE A 180 10.79 -3.71 0.39
C ILE A 180 10.89 -4.23 -1.05
N GLY A 181 10.47 -3.46 -2.07
CA GLY A 181 10.28 -3.90 -3.46
C GLY A 181 9.06 -4.83 -3.58
N PRO A 182 7.84 -4.35 -3.26
CA PRO A 182 6.69 -5.23 -3.18
C PRO A 182 6.24 -5.73 -4.56
N ARG A 183 5.65 -6.93 -4.60
CA ARG A 183 4.90 -7.45 -5.75
C ARG A 183 3.41 -7.15 -5.62
N LEU A 184 2.93 -7.10 -4.37
CA LEU A 184 1.57 -6.72 -4.00
C LEU A 184 1.63 -5.59 -3.00
N LEU A 185 0.89 -4.52 -3.26
CA LEU A 185 0.69 -3.43 -2.32
C LEU A 185 -0.78 -3.36 -1.93
N ILE A 186 -1.06 -3.59 -0.65
CA ILE A 186 -2.39 -3.43 -0.07
C ILE A 186 -2.48 -2.00 0.46
N LEU A 187 -3.51 -1.27 0.04
CA LEU A 187 -3.77 0.11 0.42
C LEU A 187 -5.12 0.18 1.12
N ASP A 188 -5.10 0.36 2.43
CA ASP A 188 -6.31 0.48 3.22
C ASP A 188 -6.72 1.96 3.32
N SER A 189 -7.75 2.35 2.55
CA SER A 189 -8.29 3.71 2.48
C SER A 189 -7.21 4.80 2.34
N PRO A 190 -6.35 4.75 1.30
CA PRO A 190 -5.11 5.53 1.23
C PRO A 190 -5.32 7.04 1.15
N THR A 191 -6.53 7.51 0.88
CA THR A 191 -6.87 8.92 0.72
C THR A 191 -7.62 9.52 1.89
N VAL A 192 -7.93 8.72 2.92
CA VAL A 192 -8.59 9.21 4.15
C VAL A 192 -7.68 10.21 4.86
N GLY A 193 -8.25 11.36 5.24
CA GLY A 193 -7.53 12.44 5.90
C GLY A 193 -6.48 13.13 5.02
N VAL A 194 -6.61 13.01 3.69
CA VAL A 194 -5.81 13.74 2.70
C VAL A 194 -6.69 14.77 2.02
N ASP A 195 -6.19 15.99 1.88
CA ASP A 195 -6.91 17.05 1.18
C ASP A 195 -7.07 16.73 -0.32
N ILE A 196 -8.11 17.29 -0.91
CA ILE A 196 -8.53 17.01 -2.30
C ILE A 196 -7.38 17.21 -3.29
N ALA A 197 -6.58 18.27 -3.14
CA ALA A 197 -5.48 18.55 -4.06
C ALA A 197 -4.38 17.48 -4.03
N ASN A 198 -4.17 16.85 -2.88
CA ASN A 198 -3.19 15.78 -2.70
C ASN A 198 -3.73 14.39 -3.05
N LYS A 199 -5.06 14.15 -3.02
CA LYS A 199 -5.67 12.87 -3.44
C LYS A 199 -5.24 12.48 -4.86
N ALA A 200 -5.33 13.40 -5.82
CA ALA A 200 -4.92 13.17 -7.21
C ALA A 200 -3.46 12.72 -7.32
N GLY A 201 -2.57 13.31 -6.52
CA GLY A 201 -1.16 12.90 -6.48
C GLY A 201 -0.95 11.50 -5.95
N ILE A 202 -1.77 11.03 -4.99
CA ILE A 202 -1.71 9.66 -4.48
C ILE A 202 -2.21 8.67 -5.53
N TYR A 203 -3.31 8.97 -6.22
CA TYR A 203 -3.80 8.13 -7.31
C TYR A 203 -2.83 8.06 -8.49
N GLY A 204 -2.15 9.18 -8.82
CA GLY A 204 -1.07 9.17 -9.79
C GLY A 204 0.03 8.18 -9.41
N ILE A 205 0.48 8.19 -8.14
CA ILE A 205 1.45 7.22 -7.62
C ILE A 205 0.94 5.79 -7.77
N ILE A 206 -0.30 5.50 -7.39
CA ILE A 206 -0.90 4.17 -7.51
C ILE A 206 -0.93 3.72 -8.98
N SER A 207 -1.27 4.62 -9.88
CA SER A 207 -1.25 4.35 -11.33
C SER A 207 0.14 3.99 -11.83
N ASP A 208 1.15 4.77 -11.44
CA ASP A 208 2.52 4.55 -11.84
C ASP A 208 3.07 3.22 -11.30
N LEU A 209 2.74 2.87 -10.04
CA LEU A 209 3.13 1.60 -9.45
C LEU A 209 2.53 0.42 -10.20
N ALA A 210 1.26 0.50 -10.55
CA ALA A 210 0.59 -0.52 -11.37
C ALA A 210 1.21 -0.61 -12.76
N ALA A 211 1.49 0.51 -13.43
CA ALA A 211 2.16 0.54 -14.73
C ALA A 211 3.54 -0.12 -14.70
N HIS A 212 4.22 -0.10 -13.54
CA HIS A 212 5.49 -0.80 -13.31
C HIS A 212 5.33 -2.26 -12.85
N GLY A 213 4.12 -2.81 -12.93
CA GLY A 213 3.86 -4.22 -12.69
C GLY A 213 3.57 -4.60 -11.22
N ILE A 214 3.43 -3.63 -10.32
CA ILE A 214 3.02 -3.90 -8.94
C ILE A 214 1.51 -4.18 -8.92
N ALA A 215 1.10 -5.31 -8.38
CA ALA A 215 -0.30 -5.60 -8.10
C ALA A 215 -0.79 -4.72 -6.94
N VAL A 216 -1.96 -4.11 -7.07
CA VAL A 216 -2.53 -3.25 -6.03
C VAL A 216 -3.90 -3.74 -5.63
N LEU A 217 -4.09 -3.97 -4.32
CA LEU A 217 -5.39 -4.19 -3.70
C LEU A 217 -5.73 -2.99 -2.85
N MET A 218 -6.79 -2.26 -3.19
CA MET A 218 -7.15 -1.01 -2.54
C MET A 218 -8.53 -1.10 -1.88
N ILE A 219 -8.65 -0.67 -0.63
CA ILE A 219 -9.94 -0.38 -0.03
C ILE A 219 -10.29 1.07 -0.35
N CYS A 220 -11.50 1.31 -0.86
CA CYS A 220 -12.05 2.64 -1.08
C CYS A 220 -13.29 2.82 -0.22
N ASP A 221 -13.41 3.98 0.41
CA ASP A 221 -14.62 4.36 1.15
C ASP A 221 -15.68 4.96 0.23
N GLU A 222 -15.25 5.63 -0.82
CA GLU A 222 -16.13 6.23 -1.82
C GLU A 222 -16.19 5.33 -3.07
N ILE A 223 -17.39 5.00 -3.54
CA ILE A 223 -17.60 4.18 -4.76
C ILE A 223 -16.98 4.86 -5.98
N GLU A 224 -17.03 6.18 -6.03
CA GLU A 224 -16.43 6.97 -7.10
C GLU A 224 -14.91 6.79 -7.18
N GLU A 225 -14.22 6.74 -6.04
CA GLU A 225 -12.79 6.44 -6.01
C GLU A 225 -12.48 5.07 -6.63
N ALA A 226 -13.24 4.04 -6.25
CA ALA A 226 -13.08 2.71 -6.83
C ALA A 226 -13.34 2.72 -8.34
N TRP A 227 -14.40 3.38 -8.78
CA TRP A 227 -14.79 3.42 -10.19
C TRP A 227 -13.74 4.06 -11.09
N TYR A 228 -13.15 5.16 -10.65
CA TYR A 228 -12.18 5.90 -11.48
C TYR A 228 -10.73 5.47 -11.27
N GLN A 229 -10.40 4.88 -10.12
CA GLN A 229 -9.00 4.62 -9.76
C GLN A 229 -8.60 3.15 -9.83
N SER A 230 -9.54 2.23 -10.13
CA SER A 230 -9.24 0.81 -10.27
C SER A 230 -9.59 0.27 -11.66
N HIS A 231 -9.05 -0.89 -11.96
CA HIS A 231 -9.39 -1.63 -13.18
C HIS A 231 -10.63 -2.51 -12.95
N ARG A 232 -10.85 -2.90 -11.69
CA ARG A 232 -11.95 -3.77 -11.28
C ARG A 232 -12.24 -3.59 -9.78
#